data_3d5085848643cc92d6b195bf8d23f94b
#
_entry.id   3d5085848643cc92d6b195bf8d23f94b
#
_cell.length_a   1.000
_cell.length_b   1.000
_cell.length_c   1.000
_cell.angle_alpha   90.00
_cell.angle_beta   90.00
_cell.angle_gamma   90.00
#
_symmetry.space_group_name_H-M   'P 1'
#
loop_
_entity.id
_entity.type
_entity.pdbx_description
1 polymer ?
#
loop_
_entity_poly.entity_id
_entity_poly.type
_entity_poly.pdbx_seq_one_letter_code
_entity_poly.pdbx_strand_id
1 'polypeptide(L)'
;MSALVDALQKGQVTGDCTLAAVLDGPEVGSRMLLRGGRPVWQTHSSGVLQRSLSRLQECTATGFLELDGTRVFVERFGAVPQIVVCGGGHVAVSVVRLAKLLGLPVLAMEDRTEYAQDLRDAGADTVFCLPFAQALEQVPGGAETYFVVVTRAHAFDVACLEQILQKPAAYVGMMGSRGRAALVRRQLLEAGADAARVEAVQAPIGLAIGAKTAEEIALSILAQIVEVKNARPQTEGFAPALLAAMEQAAQNGQPTVLATIIARHGSTPREVGSKNAAPARWHDCGQCGRRHYGISCAAACIKNADR
;
A
#
# COMPACT_ATOMS: atom_id res chain seq x y z
N MET A 1 16.36 -9.76 13.32
CA MET A 1 14.95 -9.76 12.85
C MET A 1 14.26 -8.41 13.06
N SER A 2 14.42 -7.72 14.20
CA SER A 2 13.84 -6.38 14.42
C SER A 2 14.28 -5.38 13.33
N ALA A 3 15.55 -5.34 12.96
CA ALA A 3 16.05 -4.43 11.94
C ALA A 3 15.42 -4.63 10.54
N LEU A 4 15.07 -5.86 10.16
CA LEU A 4 14.32 -6.13 8.92
C LEU A 4 12.88 -5.62 9.05
N VAL A 5 12.21 -5.91 10.17
CA VAL A 5 10.82 -5.47 10.41
C VAL A 5 10.75 -3.94 10.41
N ASP A 6 11.68 -3.27 11.10
CA ASP A 6 11.77 -1.81 11.09
C ASP A 6 12.01 -1.25 9.68
N ALA A 7 12.88 -1.89 8.91
CA ALA A 7 13.16 -1.48 7.54
C ALA A 7 11.96 -1.69 6.62
N LEU A 8 11.19 -2.78 6.80
CA LEU A 8 9.96 -3.06 6.07
C LEU A 8 8.85 -2.07 6.43
N GLN A 9 8.63 -1.78 7.71
CA GLN A 9 7.63 -0.81 8.16
C GLN A 9 7.90 0.58 7.59
N LYS A 10 9.15 1.05 7.68
CA LYS A 10 9.56 2.32 7.07
C LYS A 10 9.44 2.31 5.54
N GLY A 11 9.64 1.17 4.91
CA GLY A 11 9.50 1.00 3.45
C GLY A 11 8.06 1.10 2.99
N GLN A 12 7.11 0.55 3.73
CA GLN A 12 5.68 0.61 3.38
C GLN A 12 5.11 2.03 3.40
N VAL A 13 5.67 2.91 4.23
CA VAL A 13 5.25 4.33 4.30
C VAL A 13 5.77 5.12 3.09
N THR A 14 6.96 4.78 2.57
CA THR A 14 7.63 5.57 1.53
C THR A 14 7.41 5.06 0.11
N GLY A 15 6.87 3.82 -0.06
CA GLY A 15 6.75 3.18 -1.37
C GLY A 15 8.11 2.79 -1.99
N ASP A 16 8.08 2.10 -3.11
CA ASP A 16 9.26 1.68 -3.89
C ASP A 16 10.33 0.91 -3.10
N CYS A 17 9.91 -0.25 -2.59
CA CYS A 17 10.80 -1.22 -1.97
C CYS A 17 11.00 -2.44 -2.85
N THR A 18 12.21 -2.97 -2.85
CA THR A 18 12.59 -4.21 -3.52
C THR A 18 13.25 -5.14 -2.51
N LEU A 19 12.68 -6.33 -2.31
CA LEU A 19 13.27 -7.38 -1.50
C LEU A 19 13.81 -8.47 -2.45
N ALA A 20 15.11 -8.67 -2.45
CA ALA A 20 15.76 -9.75 -3.18
C ALA A 20 16.09 -10.89 -2.22
N ALA A 21 15.86 -12.14 -2.64
CA ALA A 21 16.17 -13.35 -1.87
C ALA A 21 16.86 -14.38 -2.77
N VAL A 22 18.01 -14.86 -2.36
CA VAL A 22 18.76 -15.94 -3.05
C VAL A 22 18.09 -17.28 -2.79
N LEU A 23 17.75 -18.00 -3.85
CA LEU A 23 16.99 -19.25 -3.77
C LEU A 23 17.85 -20.51 -3.89
N ASP A 24 19.03 -20.41 -4.48
CA ASP A 24 19.95 -21.55 -4.68
C ASP A 24 21.41 -21.11 -4.59
N GLY A 25 22.32 -22.09 -4.71
CA GLY A 25 23.76 -21.85 -4.66
C GLY A 25 24.32 -21.66 -3.25
N PRO A 26 25.61 -21.26 -3.15
CA PRO A 26 26.32 -21.15 -1.87
C PRO A 26 25.76 -20.07 -0.92
N GLU A 27 25.10 -19.06 -1.49
CA GLU A 27 24.56 -17.91 -0.75
C GLU A 27 23.04 -18.03 -0.53
N VAL A 28 22.46 -19.24 -0.65
CA VAL A 28 21.02 -19.47 -0.44
C VAL A 28 20.55 -18.92 0.89
N GLY A 29 19.42 -18.19 0.86
CA GLY A 29 18.85 -17.52 2.04
C GLY A 29 19.37 -16.09 2.26
N SER A 30 20.40 -15.66 1.54
CA SER A 30 20.84 -14.26 1.56
C SER A 30 19.74 -13.34 1.03
N ARG A 31 19.60 -12.18 1.65
CA ARG A 31 18.55 -11.20 1.32
C ARG A 31 19.07 -9.78 1.36
N MET A 32 18.41 -8.96 0.56
CA MET A 32 18.68 -7.51 0.53
C MET A 32 17.36 -6.77 0.32
N LEU A 33 17.13 -5.74 1.14
CA LEU A 33 16.04 -4.80 1.00
C LEU A 33 16.57 -3.48 0.44
N LEU A 34 16.05 -3.07 -0.69
CA LEU A 34 16.31 -1.77 -1.30
C LEU A 34 15.12 -0.85 -1.05
N ARG A 35 15.38 0.45 -0.90
CA ARG A 35 14.38 1.52 -0.89
C ARG A 35 14.86 2.62 -1.82
N GLY A 36 14.02 2.98 -2.83
CA GLY A 36 14.45 3.92 -3.87
C GLY A 36 15.76 3.49 -4.51
N GLY A 37 15.96 2.21 -4.73
CA GLY A 37 17.18 1.62 -5.30
C GLY A 37 18.39 1.56 -4.36
N ARG A 38 18.31 2.02 -3.11
CA ARG A 38 19.43 2.00 -2.16
C ARG A 38 19.27 0.87 -1.14
N PRO A 39 20.31 0.07 -0.85
CA PRO A 39 20.26 -0.93 0.20
C PRO A 39 20.00 -0.28 1.57
N VAL A 40 18.95 -0.74 2.25
CA VAL A 40 18.56 -0.27 3.60
C VAL A 40 18.69 -1.37 4.64
N TRP A 41 18.70 -2.62 4.20
CA TRP A 41 18.95 -3.79 5.04
C TRP A 41 19.46 -4.95 4.18
N GLN A 42 20.34 -5.77 4.74
CA GLN A 42 20.88 -6.96 4.08
C GLN A 42 21.38 -7.98 5.11
N THR A 43 21.35 -9.26 4.74
CA THR A 43 21.88 -10.35 5.58
C THR A 43 23.42 -10.36 5.60
N HIS A 44 24.04 -10.03 4.46
CA HIS A 44 25.50 -9.99 4.31
C HIS A 44 25.89 -8.72 3.54
N SER A 45 26.96 -8.09 3.93
CA SER A 45 27.50 -6.88 3.29
C SER A 45 28.25 -7.16 1.98
N SER A 46 28.47 -8.42 1.66
CA SER A 46 29.11 -8.89 0.42
C SER A 46 28.34 -10.07 -0.13
N GLY A 47 28.52 -10.40 -1.41
CA GLY A 47 27.85 -11.52 -2.06
C GLY A 47 27.22 -11.15 -3.39
N VAL A 48 26.47 -12.10 -3.99
CA VAL A 48 25.86 -11.96 -5.32
C VAL A 48 24.90 -10.76 -5.38
N LEU A 49 24.10 -10.51 -4.33
CA LEU A 49 23.15 -9.40 -4.30
C LEU A 49 23.86 -8.04 -4.32
N GLN A 50 24.99 -7.93 -3.61
CA GLN A 50 25.76 -6.68 -3.58
C GLN A 50 26.51 -6.44 -4.90
N ARG A 51 27.08 -7.48 -5.49
CA ARG A 51 27.77 -7.38 -6.80
C ARG A 51 26.80 -7.03 -7.93
N SER A 52 25.55 -7.48 -7.82
CA SER A 52 24.52 -7.28 -8.85
C SER A 52 23.52 -6.17 -8.50
N LEU A 53 23.91 -5.21 -7.67
CA LEU A 53 23.01 -4.15 -7.17
C LEU A 53 22.38 -3.35 -8.31
N SER A 54 23.11 -3.02 -9.36
CA SER A 54 22.59 -2.31 -10.54
C SER A 54 21.42 -3.06 -11.20
N ARG A 55 21.56 -4.38 -11.37
CA ARG A 55 20.51 -5.22 -11.96
C ARG A 55 19.27 -5.29 -11.05
N LEU A 56 19.44 -5.27 -9.73
CA LEU A 56 18.33 -5.22 -8.78
C LEU A 56 17.61 -3.86 -8.82
N GLN A 57 18.35 -2.77 -9.06
CA GLN A 57 17.79 -1.43 -9.23
C GLN A 57 16.95 -1.28 -10.51
N GLU A 58 17.33 -1.98 -11.57
CA GLU A 58 16.62 -2.00 -12.85
C GLU A 58 15.36 -2.87 -12.84
N CYS A 59 15.18 -3.74 -11.82
CA CYS A 59 14.00 -4.58 -11.72
C CYS A 59 12.73 -3.74 -11.51
N THR A 60 11.78 -3.86 -12.43
CA THR A 60 10.50 -3.14 -12.41
C THR A 60 9.31 -4.00 -11.97
N ALA A 61 9.48 -5.32 -11.88
CA ALA A 61 8.42 -6.27 -11.58
C ALA A 61 8.87 -7.33 -10.56
N THR A 62 7.91 -7.89 -9.84
CA THR A 62 8.13 -9.09 -9.00
C THR A 62 8.34 -10.31 -9.89
N GLY A 63 9.37 -11.12 -9.60
CA GLY A 63 9.67 -12.31 -10.38
C GLY A 63 11.05 -12.91 -10.09
N PHE A 64 11.47 -13.81 -10.97
CA PHE A 64 12.78 -14.43 -10.87
C PHE A 64 13.81 -13.65 -11.68
N LEU A 65 15.00 -13.56 -11.12
CA LEU A 65 16.18 -13.00 -11.77
C LEU A 65 17.32 -14.00 -11.63
N GLU A 66 18.12 -14.14 -12.66
CA GLU A 66 19.37 -14.91 -12.61
C GLU A 66 20.55 -13.95 -12.48
N LEU A 67 21.33 -14.09 -11.40
CA LEU A 67 22.48 -13.27 -11.07
C LEU A 67 23.70 -14.19 -10.89
N ASP A 68 24.69 -14.07 -11.76
CA ASP A 68 25.92 -14.88 -11.72
C ASP A 68 25.64 -16.40 -11.59
N GLY A 69 24.65 -16.92 -12.35
CA GLY A 69 24.23 -18.32 -12.31
C GLY A 69 23.44 -18.71 -11.05
N THR A 70 23.03 -17.76 -10.24
CA THR A 70 22.24 -17.95 -9.00
C THR A 70 20.82 -17.44 -9.21
N ARG A 71 19.81 -18.24 -8.88
CA ARG A 71 18.41 -17.81 -8.93
C ARG A 71 18.08 -16.94 -7.73
N VAL A 72 17.52 -15.78 -8.03
CA VAL A 72 17.08 -14.80 -7.05
C VAL A 72 15.59 -14.52 -7.28
N PHE A 73 14.80 -14.52 -6.22
CA PHE A 73 13.45 -13.99 -6.25
C PHE A 73 13.50 -12.53 -5.86
N VAL A 74 13.03 -11.69 -6.74
CA VAL A 74 12.93 -10.26 -6.54
C VAL A 74 11.46 -9.94 -6.34
N GLU A 75 11.16 -9.32 -5.23
CA GLU A 75 9.83 -8.87 -4.89
C GLU A 75 9.82 -7.36 -4.78
N ARG A 76 8.97 -6.73 -5.58
CA ARG A 76 8.69 -5.31 -5.45
C ARG A 76 7.42 -5.12 -4.63
N PHE A 77 7.47 -4.21 -3.69
CA PHE A 77 6.30 -3.79 -2.93
C PHE A 77 6.34 -2.29 -2.68
N GLY A 78 5.15 -1.70 -2.72
CA GLY A 78 4.96 -0.28 -2.50
C GLY A 78 4.40 0.03 -1.12
N ALA A 79 4.01 1.27 -0.92
CA ALA A 79 3.20 1.67 0.22
C ALA A 79 1.88 0.89 0.21
N VAL A 80 1.35 0.60 1.39
CA VAL A 80 0.00 0.04 1.53
C VAL A 80 -1.00 1.06 0.98
N PRO A 81 -1.95 0.66 0.12
CA PRO A 81 -2.99 1.56 -0.34
C PRO A 81 -3.68 2.26 0.83
N GLN A 82 -3.68 3.59 0.83
CA GLN A 82 -4.28 4.40 1.89
C GLN A 82 -5.33 5.33 1.31
N ILE A 83 -6.54 5.30 1.87
CA ILE A 83 -7.59 6.26 1.53
C ILE A 83 -7.46 7.46 2.45
N VAL A 84 -7.46 8.66 1.87
CA VAL A 84 -7.45 9.93 2.59
C VAL A 84 -8.77 10.65 2.29
N VAL A 85 -9.62 10.78 3.30
CA VAL A 85 -10.97 11.37 3.20
C VAL A 85 -10.94 12.80 3.73
N CYS A 86 -11.24 13.77 2.88
CA CYS A 86 -11.41 15.17 3.24
C CYS A 86 -12.91 15.50 3.36
N GLY A 87 -13.41 15.62 4.59
CA GLY A 87 -14.80 15.86 4.94
C GLY A 87 -15.38 14.81 5.88
N GLY A 88 -16.42 15.18 6.65
CA GLY A 88 -17.06 14.34 7.69
C GLY A 88 -18.57 14.11 7.48
N GLY A 89 -19.12 14.44 6.31
CA GLY A 89 -20.55 14.23 6.03
C GLY A 89 -20.93 12.75 5.85
N HIS A 90 -22.23 12.48 5.64
CA HIS A 90 -22.76 11.11 5.51
C HIS A 90 -22.03 10.26 4.47
N VAL A 91 -21.66 10.85 3.32
CA VAL A 91 -20.90 10.14 2.29
C VAL A 91 -19.51 9.77 2.80
N ALA A 92 -18.83 10.69 3.51
CA ALA A 92 -17.51 10.40 4.09
C ALA A 92 -17.56 9.25 5.11
N VAL A 93 -18.55 9.25 6.00
CA VAL A 93 -18.80 8.19 6.98
C VAL A 93 -19.01 6.84 6.27
N SER A 94 -19.83 6.82 5.21
CA SER A 94 -20.10 5.61 4.42
C SER A 94 -18.85 5.14 3.66
N VAL A 95 -18.03 6.05 3.12
CA VAL A 95 -16.73 5.73 2.50
C VAL A 95 -15.80 5.07 3.51
N VAL A 96 -15.68 5.64 4.73
CA VAL A 96 -14.85 5.07 5.80
C VAL A 96 -15.29 3.64 6.11
N ARG A 97 -16.58 3.42 6.40
CA ARG A 97 -17.13 2.09 6.74
C ARG A 97 -16.87 1.04 5.66
N LEU A 98 -17.15 1.37 4.40
CA LEU A 98 -16.95 0.45 3.29
C LEU A 98 -15.46 0.21 3.01
N ALA A 99 -14.60 1.22 3.13
CA ALA A 99 -13.16 1.07 2.99
C ALA A 99 -12.59 0.11 4.06
N LYS A 100 -13.07 0.22 5.30
CA LYS A 100 -12.67 -0.71 6.39
C LYS A 100 -13.13 -2.14 6.11
N LEU A 101 -14.32 -2.35 5.54
CA LEU A 101 -14.78 -3.69 5.09
C LEU A 101 -13.86 -4.27 4.00
N LEU A 102 -13.31 -3.42 3.13
CA LEU A 102 -12.33 -3.82 2.10
C LEU A 102 -10.91 -4.01 2.65
N GLY A 103 -10.69 -3.80 3.94
CA GLY A 103 -9.37 -3.91 4.58
C GLY A 103 -8.42 -2.78 4.22
N LEU A 104 -8.92 -1.64 3.72
CA LEU A 104 -8.11 -0.49 3.35
C LEU A 104 -7.91 0.44 4.56
N PRO A 105 -6.67 0.86 4.85
CA PRO A 105 -6.40 1.90 5.84
C PRO A 105 -7.03 3.22 5.44
N VAL A 106 -7.65 3.90 6.40
CA VAL A 106 -8.32 5.19 6.20
C VAL A 106 -7.77 6.24 7.13
N LEU A 107 -7.29 7.33 6.56
CA LEU A 107 -7.04 8.58 7.23
C LEU A 107 -8.16 9.55 6.86
N ALA A 108 -8.78 10.19 7.83
CA ALA A 108 -9.85 11.14 7.58
C ALA A 108 -9.55 12.49 8.24
N MET A 109 -10.13 13.55 7.69
CA MET A 109 -9.98 14.89 8.24
C MET A 109 -11.28 15.68 8.16
N GLU A 110 -11.58 16.42 9.24
CA GLU A 110 -12.73 17.30 9.34
C GLU A 110 -12.43 18.38 10.41
N ASP A 111 -12.85 19.61 10.18
CA ASP A 111 -12.58 20.72 11.07
C ASP A 111 -13.59 20.87 12.23
N ARG A 112 -14.72 20.15 12.20
CA ARG A 112 -15.76 20.16 13.22
C ARG A 112 -15.70 18.89 14.06
N THR A 113 -15.66 19.06 15.38
CA THR A 113 -15.44 17.98 16.35
C THR A 113 -16.48 16.86 16.26
N GLU A 114 -17.76 17.21 16.12
CA GLU A 114 -18.86 16.25 16.02
C GLU A 114 -18.71 15.32 14.80
N TYR A 115 -18.44 15.88 13.63
CA TYR A 115 -18.24 15.10 12.41
C TYR A 115 -16.92 14.34 12.40
N ALA A 116 -15.88 14.87 13.07
CA ALA A 116 -14.65 14.13 13.28
C ALA A 116 -14.87 12.90 14.19
N GLN A 117 -15.81 13.01 15.16
CA GLN A 117 -16.19 11.86 15.98
C GLN A 117 -16.93 10.81 15.17
N ASP A 118 -17.87 11.19 14.30
CA ASP A 118 -18.56 10.27 13.42
C ASP A 118 -17.59 9.45 12.54
N LEU A 119 -16.49 10.08 12.08
CA LEU A 119 -15.45 9.39 11.31
C LEU A 119 -14.67 8.37 12.16
N ARG A 120 -14.38 8.67 13.44
CA ARG A 120 -13.77 7.71 14.39
C ARG A 120 -14.69 6.53 14.63
N ASP A 121 -15.97 6.80 14.88
CA ASP A 121 -16.99 5.79 15.13
C ASP A 121 -17.25 4.92 13.89
N ALA A 122 -17.01 5.46 12.69
CA ALA A 122 -17.02 4.71 11.45
C ALA A 122 -15.81 3.79 11.26
N GLY A 123 -14.77 3.92 12.09
CA GLY A 123 -13.57 3.06 12.11
C GLY A 123 -12.37 3.61 11.34
N ALA A 124 -12.29 4.92 11.08
CA ALA A 124 -11.08 5.51 10.49
C ALA A 124 -9.87 5.27 11.40
N ASP A 125 -8.74 4.87 10.81
CA ASP A 125 -7.51 4.54 11.56
C ASP A 125 -6.85 5.78 12.16
N THR A 126 -6.99 6.91 11.47
CA THR A 126 -6.51 8.22 11.94
C THR A 126 -7.52 9.29 11.57
N VAL A 127 -7.85 10.17 12.51
CA VAL A 127 -8.75 11.30 12.27
C VAL A 127 -8.11 12.59 12.74
N PHE A 128 -7.84 13.50 11.81
CA PHE A 128 -7.42 14.87 12.11
C PHE A 128 -8.66 15.76 12.29
N CYS A 129 -8.84 16.30 13.50
CA CYS A 129 -9.82 17.33 13.78
C CYS A 129 -9.12 18.71 13.69
N LEU A 130 -8.82 19.15 12.48
CA LEU A 130 -8.05 20.35 12.16
C LEU A 130 -8.61 21.00 10.89
N PRO A 131 -8.32 22.29 10.63
CA PRO A 131 -8.54 22.90 9.33
C PRO A 131 -7.89 22.04 8.24
N PHE A 132 -8.59 21.84 7.10
CA PHE A 132 -8.15 20.93 6.05
C PHE A 132 -6.71 21.18 5.57
N ALA A 133 -6.32 22.46 5.45
CA ALA A 133 -4.97 22.82 5.04
C ALA A 133 -3.91 22.27 6.00
N GLN A 134 -4.12 22.45 7.31
CA GLN A 134 -3.19 21.98 8.35
C GLN A 134 -3.16 20.44 8.45
N ALA A 135 -4.31 19.79 8.25
CA ALA A 135 -4.37 18.33 8.23
C ALA A 135 -3.64 17.77 7.01
N LEU A 136 -3.82 18.37 5.83
CA LEU A 136 -3.16 17.94 4.60
C LEU A 136 -1.64 18.15 4.64
N GLU A 137 -1.11 19.14 5.34
CA GLU A 137 0.33 19.30 5.54
C GLU A 137 0.97 18.07 6.20
N GLN A 138 0.22 17.37 7.06
CA GLN A 138 0.68 16.16 7.76
C GLN A 138 0.59 14.89 6.89
N VAL A 139 -0.02 14.99 5.70
CA VAL A 139 -0.17 13.86 4.76
C VAL A 139 0.78 14.04 3.59
N PRO A 140 1.88 13.30 3.51
CA PRO A 140 2.87 13.50 2.43
C PRO A 140 2.35 13.10 1.04
N GLY A 141 1.29 12.28 0.99
CA GLY A 141 0.88 11.61 -0.24
C GLY A 141 1.80 10.44 -0.59
N GLY A 142 1.53 9.77 -1.71
CA GLY A 142 2.31 8.64 -2.18
C GLY A 142 1.70 7.98 -3.40
N ALA A 143 2.46 7.10 -4.06
CA ALA A 143 2.00 6.35 -5.23
C ALA A 143 0.79 5.43 -4.93
N GLU A 144 0.52 5.12 -3.66
CA GLU A 144 -0.61 4.33 -3.19
C GLU A 144 -1.57 5.15 -2.29
N THR A 145 -1.59 6.48 -2.45
CA THR A 145 -2.53 7.35 -1.73
C THR A 145 -3.71 7.73 -2.61
N TYR A 146 -4.92 7.50 -2.12
CA TYR A 146 -6.20 7.74 -2.80
C TYR A 146 -6.95 8.86 -2.06
N PHE A 147 -6.95 10.05 -2.62
CA PHE A 147 -7.63 11.21 -2.02
C PHE A 147 -9.10 11.26 -2.45
N VAL A 148 -9.98 11.39 -1.46
CA VAL A 148 -11.44 11.50 -1.59
C VAL A 148 -11.89 12.83 -1.00
N VAL A 149 -12.18 13.81 -1.85
CA VAL A 149 -12.62 15.15 -1.43
C VAL A 149 -14.15 15.19 -1.46
N VAL A 150 -14.75 15.17 -0.27
CA VAL A 150 -16.21 15.13 -0.05
C VAL A 150 -16.61 16.19 0.98
N THR A 151 -16.07 17.40 0.81
CA THR A 151 -16.27 18.50 1.76
C THR A 151 -17.66 19.12 1.62
N ARG A 152 -18.06 19.90 2.62
CA ARG A 152 -19.36 20.58 2.69
C ARG A 152 -19.50 21.79 1.76
N ALA A 153 -18.39 22.40 1.34
CA ALA A 153 -18.44 23.65 0.59
C ALA A 153 -17.36 23.75 -0.49
N HIS A 154 -17.69 24.45 -1.56
CA HIS A 154 -16.83 24.65 -2.72
C HIS A 154 -15.43 25.23 -2.36
N ALA A 155 -15.38 26.21 -1.44
CA ALA A 155 -14.12 26.80 -1.02
C ALA A 155 -13.17 25.78 -0.38
N PHE A 156 -13.69 24.81 0.36
CA PHE A 156 -12.88 23.75 0.96
C PHE A 156 -12.41 22.73 -0.10
N ASP A 157 -13.22 22.46 -1.14
CA ASP A 157 -12.78 21.58 -2.22
C ASP A 157 -11.56 22.16 -2.94
N VAL A 158 -11.61 23.45 -3.29
CA VAL A 158 -10.48 24.16 -3.94
C VAL A 158 -9.26 24.12 -3.05
N ALA A 159 -9.38 24.53 -1.78
CA ALA A 159 -8.27 24.55 -0.83
C ALA A 159 -7.64 23.17 -0.61
N CYS A 160 -8.46 22.11 -0.56
CA CYS A 160 -7.95 20.74 -0.48
C CYS A 160 -7.19 20.35 -1.76
N LEU A 161 -7.79 20.59 -2.93
CA LEU A 161 -7.20 20.18 -4.20
C LEU A 161 -5.92 20.95 -4.52
N GLU A 162 -5.81 22.23 -4.19
CA GLU A 162 -4.57 23.02 -4.35
C GLU A 162 -3.38 22.35 -3.65
N GLN A 163 -3.58 21.82 -2.45
CA GLN A 163 -2.52 21.12 -1.72
C GLN A 163 -2.32 19.67 -2.21
N ILE A 164 -3.41 18.95 -2.50
CA ILE A 164 -3.35 17.56 -2.95
C ILE A 164 -2.63 17.46 -4.29
N LEU A 165 -2.89 18.40 -5.22
CA LEU A 165 -2.28 18.40 -6.54
C LEU A 165 -0.77 18.68 -6.52
N GLN A 166 -0.20 19.11 -5.41
CA GLN A 166 1.25 19.23 -5.23
C GLN A 166 1.90 17.94 -4.73
N LYS A 167 1.10 16.92 -4.37
CA LYS A 167 1.56 15.66 -3.78
C LYS A 167 1.48 14.51 -4.78
N PRO A 168 2.33 13.48 -4.65
CA PRO A 168 2.11 12.22 -5.37
C PRO A 168 0.82 11.56 -4.89
N ALA A 169 0.04 11.02 -5.83
CA ALA A 169 -1.21 10.32 -5.54
C ALA A 169 -1.48 9.24 -6.57
N ALA A 170 -2.12 8.14 -6.14
CA ALA A 170 -2.68 7.13 -7.01
C ALA A 170 -3.96 7.59 -7.68
N TYR A 171 -4.76 8.35 -6.93
CA TYR A 171 -6.09 8.78 -7.31
C TYR A 171 -6.44 10.06 -6.55
N VAL A 172 -7.13 10.95 -7.24
CA VAL A 172 -7.74 12.15 -6.65
C VAL A 172 -9.15 12.26 -7.19
N GLY A 173 -10.13 12.21 -6.29
CA GLY A 173 -11.54 12.36 -6.67
C GLY A 173 -12.23 13.44 -5.84
N MET A 174 -13.12 14.18 -6.46
CA MET A 174 -13.92 15.23 -5.82
C MET A 174 -15.41 15.04 -6.06
N MET A 175 -16.20 15.11 -4.98
CA MET A 175 -17.65 15.06 -5.04
C MET A 175 -18.22 16.41 -5.48
N GLY A 176 -19.10 16.37 -6.47
CA GLY A 176 -19.81 17.56 -6.95
C GLY A 176 -20.52 17.32 -8.26
N SER A 177 -21.44 18.22 -8.61
CA SER A 177 -22.05 18.23 -9.94
C SER A 177 -21.02 18.55 -11.02
N ARG A 178 -21.32 18.21 -12.28
CA ARG A 178 -20.47 18.56 -13.42
C ARG A 178 -20.16 20.06 -13.49
N GLY A 179 -21.15 20.91 -13.17
CA GLY A 179 -20.95 22.37 -13.14
C GLY A 179 -19.98 22.80 -12.03
N ARG A 180 -20.10 22.20 -10.82
CA ARG A 180 -19.17 22.44 -9.70
C ARG A 180 -17.75 21.97 -10.06
N ALA A 181 -17.63 20.82 -10.69
CA ALA A 181 -16.33 20.29 -11.15
C ALA A 181 -15.64 21.22 -12.17
N ALA A 182 -16.41 21.74 -13.14
CA ALA A 182 -15.89 22.69 -14.13
C ALA A 182 -15.42 24.02 -13.49
N LEU A 183 -16.16 24.52 -12.50
CA LEU A 183 -15.80 25.72 -11.77
C LEU A 183 -14.51 25.53 -10.96
N VAL A 184 -14.39 24.42 -10.23
CA VAL A 184 -13.18 24.05 -9.44
C VAL A 184 -11.96 23.92 -10.36
N ARG A 185 -12.07 23.20 -11.47
CA ARG A 185 -10.97 23.05 -12.43
C ARG A 185 -10.49 24.40 -12.94
N ARG A 186 -11.42 25.30 -13.31
CA ARG A 186 -11.05 26.64 -13.77
C ARG A 186 -10.29 27.41 -12.69
N GLN A 187 -10.77 27.42 -11.44
CA GLN A 187 -10.10 28.11 -10.34
C GLN A 187 -8.70 27.58 -10.06
N LEU A 188 -8.52 26.25 -10.09
CA LEU A 188 -7.22 25.62 -9.92
C LEU A 188 -6.22 26.01 -11.03
N LEU A 189 -6.70 26.07 -12.28
CA LEU A 189 -5.86 26.51 -13.41
C LEU A 189 -5.51 28.00 -13.31
N GLU A 190 -6.46 28.85 -12.91
CA GLU A 190 -6.24 30.30 -12.66
C GLU A 190 -5.24 30.52 -11.50
N ALA A 191 -5.21 29.61 -10.51
CA ALA A 191 -4.22 29.61 -9.42
C ALA A 191 -2.86 29.04 -9.81
N GLY A 192 -2.68 28.57 -11.06
CA GLY A 192 -1.40 28.08 -11.58
C GLY A 192 -1.14 26.59 -11.33
N ALA A 193 -2.17 25.81 -11.01
CA ALA A 193 -2.01 24.37 -10.87
C ALA A 193 -1.68 23.70 -12.22
N ASP A 194 -0.92 22.61 -12.18
CA ASP A 194 -0.56 21.81 -13.35
C ASP A 194 -1.80 21.28 -14.07
N ALA A 195 -1.96 21.62 -15.35
CA ALA A 195 -3.15 21.30 -16.14
C ALA A 195 -3.39 19.78 -16.26
N ALA A 196 -2.33 18.98 -16.41
CA ALA A 196 -2.47 17.53 -16.52
C ALA A 196 -2.96 16.93 -15.20
N ARG A 197 -2.49 17.44 -14.07
CA ARG A 197 -2.95 17.02 -12.73
C ARG A 197 -4.39 17.44 -12.48
N VAL A 198 -4.78 18.65 -12.87
CA VAL A 198 -6.17 19.13 -12.73
C VAL A 198 -7.13 18.27 -13.56
N GLU A 199 -6.75 17.92 -14.79
CA GLU A 199 -7.58 17.08 -15.67
C GLU A 199 -7.69 15.64 -15.15
N ALA A 200 -6.67 15.11 -14.48
CA ALA A 200 -6.66 13.80 -13.88
C ALA A 200 -7.60 13.67 -12.66
N VAL A 201 -8.08 14.80 -12.09
CA VAL A 201 -9.05 14.75 -10.98
C VAL A 201 -10.38 14.16 -11.46
N GLN A 202 -10.79 13.06 -10.80
CA GLN A 202 -12.08 12.42 -11.05
C GLN A 202 -13.22 13.25 -10.44
N ALA A 203 -13.89 14.04 -11.25
CA ALA A 203 -14.98 14.91 -10.82
C ALA A 203 -16.07 15.00 -11.92
N PRO A 204 -17.29 14.50 -11.63
CA PRO A 204 -17.76 13.88 -10.38
C PRO A 204 -17.02 12.60 -9.99
N ILE A 205 -16.76 12.42 -8.69
CA ILE A 205 -16.12 11.21 -8.14
C ILE A 205 -17.04 9.99 -8.26
N GLY A 206 -16.44 8.81 -8.46
CA GLY A 206 -17.14 7.53 -8.48
C GLY A 206 -17.60 7.09 -9.87
N LEU A 207 -17.87 5.81 -10.01
CA LEU A 207 -18.43 5.22 -11.22
C LEU A 207 -19.90 5.65 -11.43
N ALA A 208 -20.31 5.80 -12.68
CA ALA A 208 -21.66 6.20 -13.04
C ALA A 208 -22.68 5.04 -12.90
N ILE A 209 -23.01 4.66 -11.65
CA ILE A 209 -23.95 3.57 -11.32
C ILE A 209 -25.37 4.05 -11.02
N GLY A 210 -25.65 5.35 -11.15
CA GLY A 210 -26.95 5.92 -10.80
C GLY A 210 -27.18 6.10 -9.29
N ALA A 211 -26.11 6.17 -8.49
CA ALA A 211 -26.13 6.30 -7.04
C ALA A 211 -26.94 7.52 -6.58
N LYS A 212 -27.76 7.36 -5.53
CA LYS A 212 -28.64 8.39 -4.94
C LYS A 212 -28.42 8.56 -3.45
N THR A 213 -28.23 7.47 -2.70
CA THR A 213 -28.00 7.52 -1.25
C THR A 213 -26.52 7.72 -0.93
N ALA A 214 -26.20 8.10 0.30
CA ALA A 214 -24.80 8.27 0.74
C ALA A 214 -24.00 6.97 0.61
N GLU A 215 -24.62 5.83 0.91
CA GLU A 215 -24.04 4.50 0.81
C GLU A 215 -23.78 4.10 -0.64
N GLU A 216 -24.72 4.36 -1.54
CA GLU A 216 -24.56 4.08 -2.98
C GLU A 216 -23.45 4.96 -3.60
N ILE A 217 -23.38 6.24 -3.20
CA ILE A 217 -22.30 7.14 -3.62
C ILE A 217 -20.96 6.62 -3.10
N ALA A 218 -20.87 6.24 -1.83
CA ALA A 218 -19.66 5.65 -1.25
C ALA A 218 -19.25 4.37 -1.98
N LEU A 219 -20.22 3.51 -2.34
CA LEU A 219 -19.97 2.31 -3.14
C LEU A 219 -19.38 2.67 -4.50
N SER A 220 -19.94 3.66 -5.20
CA SER A 220 -19.46 4.09 -6.52
C SER A 220 -18.02 4.63 -6.44
N ILE A 221 -17.70 5.39 -5.38
CA ILE A 221 -16.35 5.91 -5.11
C ILE A 221 -15.37 4.77 -4.90
N LEU A 222 -15.69 3.84 -4.02
CA LEU A 222 -14.79 2.72 -3.72
C LEU A 222 -14.66 1.74 -4.87
N ALA A 223 -15.71 1.53 -5.66
CA ALA A 223 -15.62 0.74 -6.89
C ALA A 223 -14.62 1.36 -7.88
N GLN A 224 -14.64 2.68 -8.07
CA GLN A 224 -13.66 3.37 -8.92
C GLN A 224 -12.23 3.29 -8.34
N ILE A 225 -12.08 3.44 -7.02
CA ILE A 225 -10.77 3.26 -6.36
C ILE A 225 -10.25 1.84 -6.55
N VAL A 226 -11.08 0.83 -6.40
CA VAL A 226 -10.72 -0.58 -6.63
C VAL A 226 -10.33 -0.82 -8.09
N GLU A 227 -11.05 -0.23 -9.06
CA GLU A 227 -10.71 -0.29 -10.48
C GLU A 227 -9.30 0.29 -10.73
N VAL A 228 -9.05 1.52 -10.26
CA VAL A 228 -7.75 2.19 -10.41
C VAL A 228 -6.64 1.41 -9.71
N LYS A 229 -6.89 0.91 -8.49
CA LYS A 229 -5.95 0.09 -7.73
C LYS A 229 -5.56 -1.18 -8.48
N ASN A 230 -6.54 -1.90 -9.01
CA ASN A 230 -6.32 -3.20 -9.65
C ASN A 230 -5.80 -3.08 -11.09
N ALA A 231 -5.97 -1.93 -11.75
CA ALA A 231 -5.35 -1.66 -13.06
C ALA A 231 -3.83 -1.44 -12.97
N ARG A 232 -3.31 -1.20 -11.77
CA ARG A 232 -1.87 -1.04 -11.53
C ARG A 232 -1.22 -2.39 -11.29
N PRO A 233 0.08 -2.57 -11.63
CA PRO A 233 0.82 -3.74 -11.22
C PRO A 233 0.72 -3.89 -9.70
N GLN A 234 0.12 -4.98 -9.25
CA GLN A 234 -0.07 -5.24 -7.82
C GLN A 234 1.30 -5.43 -7.17
N THR A 235 1.69 -4.52 -6.33
CA THR A 235 2.84 -4.66 -5.44
C THR A 235 2.29 -4.96 -4.04
N GLU A 236 1.94 -6.24 -3.78
CA GLU A 236 1.51 -6.63 -2.45
C GLU A 236 2.62 -6.36 -1.44
N GLY A 237 2.38 -5.41 -0.54
CA GLY A 237 3.26 -5.16 0.60
C GLY A 237 3.11 -6.24 1.68
N PHE A 238 3.80 -6.06 2.78
CA PHE A 238 3.58 -6.88 3.98
C PHE A 238 2.32 -6.40 4.69
N ALA A 239 1.33 -7.29 4.84
CA ALA A 239 0.13 -6.95 5.59
C ALA A 239 0.46 -6.44 7.00
N PRO A 240 -0.19 -5.39 7.51
CA PRO A 240 0.10 -4.86 8.86
C PRO A 240 0.06 -5.91 9.97
N ALA A 241 -0.90 -6.83 9.90
CA ALA A 241 -1.00 -7.95 10.84
C ALA A 241 0.21 -8.89 10.76
N LEU A 242 0.78 -9.10 9.56
CA LEU A 242 1.97 -9.92 9.37
C LEU A 242 3.20 -9.26 9.99
N LEU A 243 3.38 -7.94 9.78
CA LEU A 243 4.48 -7.19 10.39
C LEU A 243 4.38 -7.17 11.90
N ALA A 244 3.18 -6.95 12.46
CA ALA A 244 2.95 -6.99 13.90
C ALA A 244 3.28 -8.38 14.48
N ALA A 245 2.88 -9.47 13.82
CA ALA A 245 3.21 -10.83 14.24
C ALA A 245 4.73 -11.10 14.18
N MET A 246 5.41 -10.62 13.15
CA MET A 246 6.87 -10.75 13.03
C MET A 246 7.60 -9.94 14.10
N GLU A 247 7.12 -8.74 14.42
CA GLU A 247 7.67 -7.89 15.48
C GLU A 247 7.52 -8.53 16.85
N GLN A 248 6.32 -9.01 17.18
CA GLN A 248 6.04 -9.71 18.44
C GLN A 248 6.90 -10.96 18.60
N ALA A 249 7.05 -11.76 17.54
CA ALA A 249 7.92 -12.92 17.55
C ALA A 249 9.40 -12.54 17.75
N ALA A 250 9.86 -11.44 17.16
CA ALA A 250 11.21 -10.92 17.33
C ALA A 250 11.46 -10.45 18.77
N GLN A 251 10.52 -9.74 19.38
CA GLN A 251 10.58 -9.28 20.77
C GLN A 251 10.63 -10.46 21.75
N ASN A 252 9.90 -11.54 21.46
CA ASN A 252 9.87 -12.75 22.27
C ASN A 252 11.05 -13.71 22.01
N GLY A 253 11.98 -13.35 21.13
CA GLY A 253 13.09 -14.24 20.76
C GLY A 253 12.64 -15.52 20.04
N GLN A 254 11.43 -15.57 19.51
CA GLN A 254 10.89 -16.74 18.85
C GLN A 254 11.36 -16.81 17.39
N PRO A 255 11.99 -17.92 16.98
CA PRO A 255 12.33 -18.11 15.58
C PRO A 255 11.06 -18.21 14.74
N THR A 256 11.00 -17.42 13.67
CA THR A 256 9.83 -17.32 12.79
C THR A 256 10.23 -17.63 11.35
N VAL A 257 9.38 -18.38 10.65
CA VAL A 257 9.50 -18.66 9.23
C VAL A 257 8.56 -17.74 8.47
N LEU A 258 9.11 -16.98 7.51
CA LEU A 258 8.32 -16.23 6.54
C LEU A 258 8.20 -17.09 5.27
N ALA A 259 6.98 -17.53 4.96
CA ALA A 259 6.67 -18.21 3.71
C ALA A 259 6.14 -17.19 2.70
N THR A 260 6.69 -17.18 1.49
CA THR A 260 6.24 -16.35 0.37
C THR A 260 5.88 -17.25 -0.81
N ILE A 261 4.72 -17.01 -1.43
CA ILE A 261 4.34 -17.68 -2.68
C ILE A 261 5.16 -17.07 -3.80
N ILE A 262 6.05 -17.86 -4.42
CA ILE A 262 6.94 -17.38 -5.49
C ILE A 262 6.48 -17.79 -6.89
N ALA A 263 5.65 -18.83 -7.00
CA ALA A 263 5.05 -19.28 -8.25
C ALA A 263 3.69 -19.93 -7.98
N ARG A 264 2.79 -19.84 -8.96
CA ARG A 264 1.49 -20.52 -8.92
C ARG A 264 1.24 -21.29 -10.21
N HIS A 265 0.53 -22.39 -10.10
CA HIS A 265 0.04 -23.18 -11.22
C HIS A 265 -1.47 -23.40 -11.06
N GLY A 266 -2.24 -23.09 -12.09
CA GLY A 266 -3.70 -23.19 -12.06
C GLY A 266 -4.39 -22.04 -11.32
N SER A 267 -5.71 -22.19 -11.06
CA SER A 267 -6.51 -21.20 -10.34
C SER A 267 -6.32 -21.37 -8.83
N THR A 268 -5.66 -20.43 -8.20
CA THR A 268 -5.46 -20.38 -6.74
C THR A 268 -5.97 -19.07 -6.19
N PRO A 269 -6.53 -19.05 -4.94
CA PRO A 269 -7.10 -17.84 -4.35
C PRO A 269 -6.03 -16.81 -3.89
N ARG A 270 -4.73 -17.15 -3.94
CA ARG A 270 -3.64 -16.27 -3.51
C ARG A 270 -2.66 -16.02 -4.64
N GLU A 271 -2.23 -14.77 -4.77
CA GLU A 271 -1.28 -14.31 -5.79
C GLU A 271 0.18 -14.59 -5.41
N VAL A 272 1.08 -14.53 -6.40
CA VAL A 272 2.54 -14.51 -6.18
C VAL A 272 2.89 -13.28 -5.35
N GLY A 273 3.75 -13.46 -4.34
CA GLY A 273 4.07 -12.42 -3.36
C GLY A 273 3.29 -12.54 -2.04
N SER A 274 2.17 -13.27 -2.02
CA SER A 274 1.40 -13.50 -0.79
C SER A 274 2.25 -14.20 0.28
N LYS A 275 2.13 -13.75 1.54
CA LYS A 275 3.00 -14.15 2.64
C LYS A 275 2.23 -14.70 3.83
N ASN A 276 2.92 -15.54 4.60
CA ASN A 276 2.49 -15.99 5.90
C ASN A 276 3.71 -16.12 6.84
N ALA A 277 3.52 -15.82 8.12
CA ALA A 277 4.51 -16.04 9.15
C ALA A 277 4.06 -17.16 10.08
N ALA A 278 4.94 -18.08 10.36
CA ALA A 278 4.66 -19.21 11.28
C ALA A 278 5.83 -19.38 12.27
N PRO A 279 5.56 -19.83 13.53
CA PRO A 279 6.61 -20.20 14.47
C PRO A 279 7.49 -21.31 13.88
N ALA A 280 8.79 -21.27 14.11
CA ALA A 280 9.75 -22.25 13.54
C ALA A 280 9.65 -23.67 14.11
N ARG A 281 8.63 -24.00 14.90
CA ARG A 281 8.35 -25.36 15.35
C ARG A 281 7.79 -26.30 14.27
N TRP A 282 7.90 -25.91 13.01
CA TRP A 282 7.50 -26.71 11.87
C TRP A 282 8.57 -27.76 11.51
N HIS A 283 8.84 -28.68 12.46
CA HIS A 283 9.68 -29.85 12.19
C HIS A 283 9.06 -30.84 11.17
N ASP A 284 7.77 -30.68 10.84
CA ASP A 284 7.03 -31.58 9.94
C ASP A 284 6.65 -31.00 8.58
N CYS A 285 7.19 -29.87 8.16
CA CYS A 285 6.89 -29.29 6.86
C CYS A 285 7.61 -29.96 5.67
N GLY A 286 8.09 -31.20 5.82
CA GLY A 286 8.50 -32.05 4.71
C GLY A 286 7.37 -32.45 3.76
N GLN A 287 6.12 -32.02 4.03
CA GLN A 287 4.94 -32.34 3.21
C GLN A 287 4.25 -31.14 2.58
N CYS A 288 4.76 -29.92 2.68
CA CYS A 288 4.18 -28.78 1.93
C CYS A 288 4.36 -28.92 0.40
N GLY A 289 5.09 -29.93 -0.08
CA GLY A 289 5.38 -30.18 -1.48
C GLY A 289 4.56 -31.28 -2.16
N ARG A 290 3.64 -31.99 -1.51
CA ARG A 290 3.10 -33.17 -2.20
C ARG A 290 1.59 -33.40 -2.22
N ARG A 291 0.75 -32.71 -1.54
CA ARG A 291 -0.72 -32.86 -1.76
C ARG A 291 -1.46 -31.64 -1.25
N HIS A 292 -1.73 -30.73 -2.10
CA HIS A 292 -2.96 -29.98 -2.35
C HIS A 292 -2.66 -28.72 -3.17
N TYR A 293 -3.13 -28.72 -4.41
CA TYR A 293 -3.27 -27.56 -5.28
C TYR A 293 -2.00 -26.88 -5.84
N GLY A 294 -1.08 -27.62 -6.49
CA GLY A 294 -0.13 -27.04 -7.47
C GLY A 294 0.65 -25.77 -7.06
N ILE A 295 0.86 -25.54 -5.76
CA ILE A 295 1.56 -24.38 -5.21
C ILE A 295 3.01 -24.78 -4.94
N SER A 296 3.96 -24.20 -5.65
CA SER A 296 5.37 -24.27 -5.28
C SER A 296 5.64 -23.21 -4.21
N CYS A 297 5.70 -23.63 -2.95
CA CYS A 297 6.16 -22.78 -1.85
C CYS A 297 7.65 -22.97 -1.66
N ALA A 298 8.47 -21.96 -1.94
CA ALA A 298 9.80 -21.89 -1.40
C ALA A 298 9.71 -21.29 0.01
N ALA A 299 9.75 -22.15 1.04
CA ALA A 299 9.88 -21.70 2.41
C ALA A 299 11.34 -21.33 2.66
N ALA A 300 11.65 -20.03 2.65
CA ALA A 300 12.94 -19.57 3.09
C ALA A 300 12.94 -19.48 4.62
N CYS A 301 13.56 -20.46 5.27
CA CYS A 301 13.71 -20.50 6.72
C CYS A 301 14.64 -19.37 7.18
N ILE A 302 14.13 -18.39 7.93
CA ILE A 302 14.96 -17.41 8.62
C ILE A 302 15.43 -18.08 9.92
N LYS A 303 16.56 -18.78 9.88
CA LYS A 303 17.26 -19.12 11.12
C LYS A 303 17.91 -17.85 11.65
N ASN A 304 17.64 -17.48 12.89
CA ASN A 304 18.45 -16.51 13.61
C ASN A 304 19.88 -17.07 13.69
N ALA A 305 20.77 -16.58 12.83
CA ALA A 305 22.20 -16.76 13.00
C ALA A 305 22.71 -15.61 13.87
N ASP A 306 22.45 -15.69 15.17
CA ASP A 306 23.19 -14.96 16.20
C ASP A 306 23.46 -15.97 17.32
N ARG A 307 24.61 -16.60 17.22
CA ARG A 307 25.49 -17.06 18.30
C ARG A 307 26.87 -16.57 18.02
#